data_16b37aadc8766a7cdd310426387d8009
#
_entry.id   16b37aadc8766a7cdd310426387d8009
#
_cell.length_a   1.000
_cell.length_b   1.000
_cell.length_c   1.000
_cell.angle_alpha   90.00
_cell.angle_beta   90.00
_cell.angle_gamma   90.00
#
_symmetry.space_group_name_H-M   'P 1'
#
loop_
_entity.id
_entity.type
_entity.pdbx_description
1 polymer ?
#
loop_
_entity_poly.entity_id
_entity_poly.type
_entity_poly.pdbx_seq_one_letter_code
_entity_poly.pdbx_strand_id
1 'polypeptide(L)'
;MWNETDPERRRSIIEQTRTEDGSYVDPHAEVSGADGLDALVAAVQEQFPGHRFVLASGPESHHDRARFSWQLVGESGDAVATGTDVAVVADDGRLRSVTGFLEAA
;
A
#
# COMPACT_ATOMS: atom_id res chain seq x y z
N MET A 1 2.62 -0.28 -6.33
CA MET A 1 3.55 0.48 -5.44
C MET A 1 4.34 -0.42 -4.50
N TRP A 2 3.69 -1.24 -3.73
CA TRP A 2 4.34 -2.03 -2.67
C TRP A 2 5.29 -3.12 -3.18
N ASN A 3 5.05 -3.65 -4.38
CA ASN A 3 5.84 -4.73 -4.95
C ASN A 3 6.93 -4.25 -5.91
N GLU A 4 6.95 -2.96 -6.24
CA GLU A 4 7.94 -2.44 -7.17
C GLU A 4 9.26 -2.20 -6.47
N THR A 5 10.31 -2.89 -6.92
CA THR A 5 11.65 -2.79 -6.33
C THR A 5 12.55 -1.76 -7.01
N ASP A 6 12.22 -1.37 -8.24
CA ASP A 6 12.98 -0.33 -8.93
C ASP A 6 12.56 1.06 -8.42
N PRO A 7 13.49 1.86 -7.85
CA PRO A 7 13.13 3.15 -7.26
C PRO A 7 12.49 4.14 -8.24
N GLU A 8 12.95 4.19 -9.48
CA GLU A 8 12.40 5.11 -10.48
C GLU A 8 10.98 4.73 -10.89
N ARG A 9 10.73 3.45 -11.13
CA ARG A 9 9.40 2.95 -11.45
C ARG A 9 8.45 3.13 -10.28
N ARG A 10 8.93 2.87 -9.06
CA ARG A 10 8.12 3.04 -7.85
C ARG A 10 7.69 4.50 -7.69
N ARG A 11 8.61 5.44 -7.88
CA ARG A 11 8.30 6.87 -7.83
C ARG A 11 7.24 7.24 -8.85
N SER A 12 7.36 6.75 -10.08
CA SER A 12 6.38 6.99 -11.13
C SER A 12 5.01 6.44 -10.76
N ILE A 13 4.94 5.22 -10.19
CA ILE A 13 3.68 4.63 -9.74
C ILE A 13 3.05 5.48 -8.63
N ILE A 14 3.85 5.94 -7.66
CA ILE A 14 3.36 6.80 -6.58
C ILE A 14 2.73 8.07 -7.16
N GLU A 15 3.42 8.74 -8.07
CA GLU A 15 2.93 9.98 -8.67
C GLU A 15 1.65 9.79 -9.49
N GLN A 16 1.52 8.65 -10.16
CA GLN A 16 0.33 8.34 -10.97
C GLN A 16 -0.87 7.89 -10.14
N THR A 17 -0.64 7.29 -8.98
CA THR A 17 -1.71 6.64 -8.20
C THR A 17 -2.07 7.36 -6.92
N ARG A 18 -1.23 8.27 -6.44
CA ARG A 18 -1.44 9.01 -5.20
C ARG A 18 -1.50 10.50 -5.48
N THR A 19 -2.33 11.22 -4.72
CA THR A 19 -2.30 12.68 -4.80
C THR A 19 -0.95 13.20 -4.29
N GLU A 20 -0.61 14.44 -4.63
CA GLU A 20 0.68 15.03 -4.25
C GLU A 20 0.93 14.97 -2.75
N ASP A 21 -0.11 15.18 -1.96
CA ASP A 21 -0.09 15.12 -0.50
C ASP A 21 -0.67 13.81 0.05
N GLY A 22 -0.71 12.79 -0.77
CA GLY A 22 -1.29 11.50 -0.41
C GLY A 22 -0.71 10.94 0.88
N SER A 23 -1.56 10.46 1.76
CA SER A 23 -1.17 9.97 3.07
C SER A 23 -1.40 8.47 3.21
N TYR A 24 -0.62 7.87 4.07
CA TYR A 24 -0.77 6.48 4.47
C TYR A 24 -0.55 6.36 5.97
N VAL A 25 -1.44 5.62 6.64
CA VAL A 25 -1.30 5.34 8.06
C VAL A 25 -1.66 3.88 8.33
N ASP A 26 -0.85 3.23 9.14
CA ASP A 26 -1.13 1.91 9.70
C ASP A 26 -0.59 1.86 11.14
N PRO A 27 -0.68 0.71 11.85
CA PRO A 27 -0.23 0.65 13.24
C PRO A 27 1.26 0.95 13.45
N HIS A 28 2.08 0.88 12.41
CA HIS A 28 3.53 1.04 12.51
C HIS A 28 4.07 2.29 11.86
N ALA A 29 3.27 2.97 11.02
CA ALA A 29 3.77 4.09 10.23
C ALA A 29 2.68 5.11 9.94
N GLU A 30 3.08 6.36 9.81
CA GLU A 30 2.25 7.45 9.31
C GLU A 30 3.14 8.33 8.45
N VAL A 31 2.84 8.39 7.14
CA VAL A 31 3.64 9.15 6.18
C VAL A 31 2.73 9.89 5.20
N SER A 32 3.26 10.91 4.56
CA SER A 32 2.57 11.64 3.50
C SER A 32 3.57 12.11 2.46
N GLY A 33 3.06 12.32 1.23
CA GLY A 33 3.86 12.74 0.09
C GLY A 33 4.69 11.62 -0.50
N ALA A 34 5.22 11.87 -1.70
CA ALA A 34 5.92 10.84 -2.48
C ALA A 34 7.19 10.36 -1.78
N ASP A 35 7.95 11.26 -1.16
CA ASP A 35 9.19 10.87 -0.48
C ASP A 35 8.91 9.97 0.72
N GLY A 36 7.89 10.31 1.51
CA GLY A 36 7.50 9.49 2.67
C GLY A 36 6.98 8.13 2.26
N LEU A 37 6.15 8.08 1.22
CA LEU A 37 5.62 6.81 0.70
C LEU A 37 6.73 5.93 0.14
N ASP A 38 7.63 6.49 -0.63
CA ASP A 38 8.75 5.75 -1.21
C ASP A 38 9.67 5.19 -0.13
N ALA A 39 10.00 5.99 0.87
CA ALA A 39 10.84 5.55 1.98
C ALA A 39 10.18 4.41 2.77
N LEU A 40 8.88 4.49 2.99
CA LEU A 40 8.13 3.44 3.69
C LEU A 40 8.16 2.13 2.91
N VAL A 41 7.88 2.18 1.61
CA VAL A 41 7.90 0.98 0.77
C VAL A 41 9.29 0.34 0.76
N ALA A 42 10.34 1.15 0.62
CA ALA A 42 11.72 0.66 0.64
C ALA A 42 12.04 -0.04 1.97
N ALA A 43 11.61 0.54 3.08
CA ALA A 43 11.84 -0.04 4.41
C ALA A 43 11.12 -1.39 4.57
N VAL A 44 9.88 -1.49 4.10
CA VAL A 44 9.12 -2.75 4.16
C VAL A 44 9.77 -3.81 3.29
N GLN A 45 10.21 -3.46 2.08
CA GLN A 45 10.91 -4.39 1.20
C GLN A 45 12.22 -4.89 1.80
N GLU A 46 12.94 -4.02 2.47
CA GLU A 46 14.17 -4.40 3.16
C GLU A 46 13.91 -5.34 4.34
N GLN A 47 12.83 -5.12 5.06
CA GLN A 47 12.44 -5.96 6.20
C GLN A 47 11.94 -7.35 5.75
N PHE A 48 11.30 -7.44 4.59
CA PHE A 48 10.72 -8.68 4.07
C PHE A 48 11.27 -8.99 2.66
N PRO A 49 12.56 -9.30 2.54
CA PRO A 49 13.13 -9.59 1.22
C PRO A 49 12.48 -10.83 0.59
N GLY A 50 12.21 -10.77 -0.72
CA GLY A 50 11.58 -11.87 -1.44
C GLY A 50 10.09 -12.02 -1.23
N HIS A 51 9.47 -11.18 -0.40
CA HIS A 51 8.03 -11.21 -0.17
C HIS A 51 7.30 -10.31 -1.16
N ARG A 52 6.00 -10.58 -1.34
CA ARG A 52 5.15 -9.75 -2.17
C ARG A 52 3.75 -9.62 -1.56
N PHE A 53 3.11 -8.52 -1.85
CA PHE A 53 1.72 -8.29 -1.46
C PHE A 53 0.80 -8.84 -2.55
N VAL A 54 -0.23 -9.57 -2.15
CA VAL A 54 -1.26 -10.07 -3.06
C VAL A 54 -2.64 -9.65 -2.56
N LEU A 55 -3.53 -9.33 -3.50
CA LEU A 55 -4.90 -8.99 -3.18
C LEU A 55 -5.63 -10.25 -2.72
N ALA A 56 -6.24 -10.19 -1.54
CA ALA A 56 -7.00 -11.30 -0.98
C ALA A 56 -8.50 -11.14 -1.26
N SER A 57 -9.03 -9.92 -1.17
CA SER A 57 -10.43 -9.65 -1.49
C SER A 57 -10.63 -8.19 -1.85
N GLY A 58 -11.68 -7.90 -2.63
CA GLY A 58 -12.02 -6.57 -3.08
C GLY A 58 -11.32 -6.19 -4.38
N PRO A 59 -11.25 -4.90 -4.72
CA PRO A 59 -11.79 -3.81 -3.93
C PRO A 59 -13.31 -3.71 -3.98
N GLU A 60 -13.89 -3.25 -2.88
CA GLU A 60 -15.26 -2.80 -2.81
C GLU A 60 -15.26 -1.29 -2.70
N SER A 61 -16.13 -0.61 -3.42
CA SER A 61 -16.14 0.84 -3.42
C SER A 61 -17.54 1.41 -3.47
N HIS A 62 -17.71 2.56 -2.86
CA HIS A 62 -18.87 3.42 -3.00
C HIS A 62 -18.45 4.86 -2.70
N HIS A 63 -19.11 5.84 -3.33
CA HIS A 63 -18.74 7.24 -3.20
C HIS A 63 -17.24 7.41 -3.47
N ASP A 64 -16.50 8.07 -2.59
CA ASP A 64 -15.05 8.24 -2.71
C ASP A 64 -14.26 7.27 -1.82
N ARG A 65 -14.87 6.18 -1.39
CA ARG A 65 -14.26 5.18 -0.50
C ARG A 65 -14.02 3.87 -1.23
N ALA A 66 -12.90 3.23 -0.92
CA ALA A 66 -12.58 1.89 -1.39
C ALA A 66 -11.99 1.07 -0.25
N ARG A 67 -12.26 -0.23 -0.26
CA ARG A 67 -11.75 -1.15 0.76
C ARG A 67 -11.27 -2.43 0.08
N PHE A 68 -10.14 -2.92 0.51
CA PHE A 68 -9.61 -4.20 0.01
C PHE A 68 -8.77 -4.88 1.09
N SER A 69 -8.66 -6.20 0.99
CA SER A 69 -7.81 -6.99 1.88
C SER A 69 -6.65 -7.59 1.11
N TRP A 70 -5.53 -7.76 1.79
CA TRP A 70 -4.28 -8.19 1.20
C TRP A 70 -3.55 -9.19 2.10
N GLN A 71 -2.62 -9.91 1.50
CA GLN A 71 -1.70 -10.79 2.21
C GLN A 71 -0.28 -10.45 1.79
N LEU A 72 0.65 -10.53 2.73
CA LEU A 72 2.08 -10.49 2.44
C LEU A 72 2.57 -11.94 2.45
N VAL A 73 3.05 -12.41 1.30
CA VAL A 73 3.44 -13.80 1.11
C VAL A 73 4.92 -13.91 0.81
N GLY A 74 5.54 -14.94 1.38
CA GLY A 74 6.94 -15.26 1.12
C GLY A 74 7.12 -16.15 -0.10
N GLU A 75 8.36 -16.54 -0.36
CA GLU A 75 8.71 -17.39 -1.50
C GLU A 75 8.02 -18.77 -1.44
N SER A 76 7.74 -19.27 -0.25
CA SER A 76 7.02 -20.53 -0.05
C SER A 76 5.52 -20.42 -0.39
N GLY A 77 5.01 -19.19 -0.56
CA GLY A 77 3.59 -18.95 -0.75
C GLY A 77 2.79 -18.81 0.53
N ASP A 78 3.42 -18.95 1.69
CA ASP A 78 2.74 -18.80 2.98
C ASP A 78 2.60 -17.32 3.34
N ALA A 79 1.41 -16.94 3.82
CA ALA A 79 1.16 -15.60 4.28
C ALA A 79 1.81 -15.37 5.65
N VAL A 80 2.60 -14.31 5.77
CA VAL A 80 3.23 -13.90 7.02
C VAL A 80 2.50 -12.75 7.69
N ALA A 81 1.65 -12.05 6.94
CA ALA A 81 0.80 -10.98 7.45
C ALA A 81 -0.42 -10.84 6.56
N THR A 82 -1.51 -10.36 7.13
CA THR A 82 -2.72 -9.98 6.41
C THR A 82 -3.18 -8.62 6.88
N GLY A 83 -3.96 -7.95 6.06
CA GLY A 83 -4.51 -6.65 6.43
C GLY A 83 -5.65 -6.23 5.55
N THR A 84 -6.30 -5.16 5.98
CA THR A 84 -7.37 -4.50 5.24
C THR A 84 -7.04 -3.02 5.17
N ASP A 85 -7.11 -2.46 3.96
CA ASP A 85 -6.89 -1.04 3.72
C ASP A 85 -8.20 -0.37 3.32
N VAL A 86 -8.40 0.84 3.83
CA VAL A 86 -9.50 1.72 3.44
C VAL A 86 -8.88 2.96 2.79
N ALA A 87 -9.32 3.27 1.57
CA ALA A 87 -8.79 4.38 0.80
C ALA A 87 -9.85 5.45 0.58
N VAL A 88 -9.41 6.69 0.52
CA VAL A 88 -10.20 7.82 0.02
C VAL A 88 -9.66 8.18 -1.36
N VAL A 89 -10.54 8.23 -2.34
CA VAL A 89 -10.21 8.45 -3.75
C VAL A 89 -10.51 9.91 -4.11
N ALA A 90 -9.54 10.59 -4.70
CA ALA A 90 -9.72 11.95 -5.19
C ALA A 90 -10.50 11.97 -6.50
N ASP A 91 -10.95 13.17 -6.92
CA ASP A 91 -11.76 13.36 -8.11
C ASP A 91 -11.09 12.86 -9.40
N ASP A 92 -9.75 12.88 -9.44
CA ASP A 92 -8.98 12.42 -10.59
C ASP A 92 -8.68 10.92 -10.56
N GLY A 93 -9.19 10.19 -9.57
CA GLY A 93 -9.00 8.75 -9.43
C GLY A 93 -7.75 8.35 -8.65
N ARG A 94 -6.91 9.31 -8.26
CA ARG A 94 -5.75 9.01 -7.41
C ARG A 94 -6.16 8.88 -5.96
N LEU A 95 -5.41 8.11 -5.19
CA LEU A 95 -5.69 7.90 -3.77
C LEU A 95 -5.20 9.10 -2.96
N ARG A 96 -6.12 9.70 -2.20
CA ARG A 96 -5.83 10.83 -1.31
C ARG A 96 -5.28 10.35 0.02
N SER A 97 -5.83 9.26 0.53
CA SER A 97 -5.39 8.65 1.79
C SER A 97 -5.66 7.17 1.78
N VAL A 98 -4.81 6.44 2.50
CA VAL A 98 -5.00 5.01 2.74
C VAL A 98 -4.76 4.76 4.22
N THR A 99 -5.70 4.07 4.86
CA THR A 99 -5.59 3.66 6.26
C THR A 99 -5.54 2.14 6.28
N GLY A 100 -4.49 1.58 6.84
CA GLY A 100 -4.28 0.14 6.93
C GLY A 100 -4.52 -0.40 8.32
N PHE A 101 -5.15 -1.56 8.37
CA PHE A 101 -5.36 -2.34 9.60
C PHE A 101 -4.69 -3.68 9.41
N LEU A 102 -3.81 -4.04 10.33
CA LEU A 102 -3.06 -5.28 10.26
C LEU A 102 -3.73 -6.36 11.09
N GLU A 103 -3.73 -7.57 10.56
CA GLU A 103 -4.26 -8.74 11.24
C GLU A 103 -3.15 -9.80 11.31
N ALA A 104 -3.14 -10.58 12.38
CA ALA A 104 -2.21 -11.71 12.48
C ALA A 104 -2.57 -12.77 11.43
N ALA A 105 -1.57 -13.26 10.74
CA ALA A 105 -1.74 -14.32 9.76
C ALA A 105 -2.02 -15.67 10.43
#